data_b071eae3a2f2be5bc6a5a7add8c53039
#
_entry.id   b071eae3a2f2be5bc6a5a7add8c53039
#
_cell.length_a   1.000
_cell.length_b   1.000
_cell.length_c   1.000
_cell.angle_alpha   90.00
_cell.angle_beta   90.00
_cell.angle_gamma   90.00
#
_symmetry.space_group_name_H-M   'P 1'
#
loop_
_entity.id
_entity.type
_entity.pdbx_description
1 polymer ?
#
loop_
_entity_poly.entity_id
_entity_poly.type
_entity_poly.pdbx_seq_one_letter_code
_entity_poly.pdbx_strand_id
1 'polypeptide(L)'
;FRRVLFRSLSTIIGILGIITIATLSIGPIHGILYLLFFMPIRSVVGGYHAKTYHGCFFLSMLLFVFGIILYKFLYMVKFSPLYLIIIMLVIVTYFTKQKPIIHSDQPLTTTQIRKNHMLCIIFSITEYLGLIVLSFLDYPLALMPAIALIEIFILTLVRKKELL
;
A
#
# COMPACT_ATOMS: atom_id res chain seq x y z
N PHE A 1 12.45 23.66 -7.29
CA PHE A 1 12.28 22.96 -8.59
C PHE A 1 13.05 21.62 -8.59
N ARG A 2 14.36 21.56 -8.28
CA ARG A 2 15.16 20.32 -8.26
C ARG A 2 14.57 19.23 -7.34
N ARG A 3 14.12 19.56 -6.12
CA ARG A 3 13.57 18.58 -5.17
C ARG A 3 12.27 17.93 -5.68
N VAL A 4 11.41 18.68 -6.36
CA VAL A 4 10.15 18.15 -6.93
C VAL A 4 10.47 17.23 -8.12
N LEU A 5 11.41 17.63 -8.98
CA LEU A 5 11.83 16.81 -10.13
C LEU A 5 12.44 15.47 -9.69
N PHE A 6 13.30 15.47 -8.67
CA PHE A 6 13.88 14.24 -8.10
C PHE A 6 12.81 13.32 -7.49
N ARG A 7 11.81 13.88 -6.82
CA ARG A 7 10.69 13.09 -6.27
C ARG A 7 9.89 12.41 -7.39
N SER A 8 9.51 13.17 -8.42
CA SER A 8 8.75 12.63 -9.55
C SER A 8 9.53 11.57 -10.31
N LEU A 9 10.82 11.80 -10.56
CA LEU A 9 11.68 10.85 -11.26
C LEU A 9 11.83 9.54 -10.46
N SER A 10 12.10 9.63 -9.16
CA SER A 10 12.21 8.46 -8.29
C SER A 10 10.91 7.66 -8.22
N THR A 11 9.75 8.33 -8.22
CA THR A 11 8.44 7.67 -8.25
C THR A 11 8.21 6.95 -9.58
N ILE A 12 8.52 7.58 -10.70
CA ILE A 12 8.38 6.98 -12.04
C ILE A 12 9.29 5.75 -12.17
N ILE A 13 10.54 5.85 -11.77
CA ILE A 13 11.49 4.73 -11.77
C ILE A 13 10.96 3.60 -10.88
N GLY A 14 10.38 3.93 -9.72
CA GLY A 14 9.76 2.98 -8.82
C GLY A 14 8.59 2.23 -9.44
N ILE A 15 7.69 2.95 -10.09
CA ILE A 15 6.55 2.36 -10.82
C ILE A 15 7.02 1.43 -11.93
N LEU A 16 7.95 1.89 -12.76
CA LEU A 16 8.52 1.09 -13.86
C LEU A 16 9.22 -0.15 -13.31
N GLY A 17 10.00 -0.03 -12.23
CA GLY A 17 10.67 -1.15 -11.58
C GLY A 17 9.69 -2.21 -11.08
N ILE A 18 8.62 -1.80 -10.39
CA ILE A 18 7.57 -2.70 -9.89
C ILE A 18 6.88 -3.42 -11.06
N ILE A 19 6.50 -2.70 -12.12
CA ILE A 19 5.86 -3.31 -13.29
C ILE A 19 6.80 -4.29 -13.98
N THR A 20 8.08 -3.95 -14.13
CA THR A 20 9.08 -4.83 -14.75
C THR A 20 9.25 -6.11 -13.93
N ILE A 21 9.44 -6.00 -12.61
CA ILE A 21 9.60 -7.16 -11.73
C ILE A 21 8.31 -8.02 -11.74
N ALA A 22 7.13 -7.38 -11.70
CA ALA A 22 5.86 -8.11 -11.80
C ALA A 22 5.75 -8.88 -13.12
N THR A 23 6.06 -8.23 -14.24
CA THR A 23 5.98 -8.85 -15.57
C THR A 23 6.85 -10.10 -15.67
N LEU A 24 8.06 -10.05 -15.10
CA LEU A 24 8.99 -11.16 -15.10
C LEU A 24 8.62 -12.29 -14.10
N SER A 25 7.80 -12.01 -13.09
CA SER A 25 7.58 -12.94 -11.95
C SER A 25 6.19 -13.55 -11.89
N ILE A 26 5.15 -12.73 -12.09
CA ILE A 26 3.73 -13.08 -11.84
C ILE A 26 2.75 -12.47 -12.86
N GLY A 27 3.26 -11.63 -13.75
CA GLY A 27 2.48 -10.92 -14.77
C GLY A 27 2.21 -9.44 -14.43
N PRO A 28 2.13 -8.59 -15.48
CA PRO A 28 2.06 -7.12 -15.32
C PRO A 28 0.80 -6.64 -14.59
N ILE A 29 -0.33 -7.32 -14.76
CA ILE A 29 -1.60 -6.95 -14.12
C ILE A 29 -1.50 -6.96 -12.58
N HIS A 30 -0.76 -7.89 -12.00
CA HIS A 30 -0.54 -7.99 -10.56
C HIS A 30 0.25 -6.78 -10.03
N GLY A 31 1.26 -6.30 -10.79
CA GLY A 31 2.02 -5.10 -10.44
C GLY A 31 1.16 -3.83 -10.53
N ILE A 32 0.31 -3.73 -11.55
CA ILE A 32 -0.63 -2.61 -11.72
C ILE A 32 -1.63 -2.58 -10.56
N LEU A 33 -2.23 -3.73 -10.23
CA LEU A 33 -3.18 -3.84 -9.13
C LEU A 33 -2.52 -3.53 -7.77
N TYR A 34 -1.30 -4.02 -7.55
CA TYR A 34 -0.54 -3.68 -6.35
C TYR A 34 -0.34 -2.17 -6.21
N LEU A 35 0.11 -1.49 -7.28
CA LEU A 35 0.32 -0.04 -7.26
C LEU A 35 -0.99 0.73 -7.05
N LEU A 36 -2.07 0.29 -7.70
CA LEU A 36 -3.39 0.91 -7.60
C LEU A 36 -3.92 0.92 -6.17
N PHE A 37 -3.65 -0.14 -5.40
CA PHE A 37 -4.06 -0.26 -4.00
C PHE A 37 -3.02 0.28 -3.02
N PHE A 38 -1.74 0.23 -3.35
CA PHE A 38 -0.67 0.69 -2.48
C PHE A 38 -0.55 2.22 -2.44
N MET A 39 -0.56 2.88 -3.61
CA MET A 39 -0.25 4.31 -3.70
C MET A 39 -1.29 5.23 -3.05
N PRO A 40 -2.62 5.06 -3.27
CA PRO A 40 -3.62 5.97 -2.71
C PRO A 40 -3.61 5.97 -1.18
N ILE A 41 -3.72 4.81 -0.54
CA ILE A 41 -3.73 4.72 0.92
C ILE A 41 -2.42 5.21 1.51
N ARG A 42 -1.27 4.78 0.97
CA ARG A 42 0.03 5.21 1.46
C ARG A 42 0.20 6.74 1.43
N SER A 43 -0.35 7.40 0.42
CA SER A 43 -0.25 8.87 0.27
C SER A 43 -1.01 9.64 1.34
N VAL A 44 -2.08 9.08 1.90
CA VAL A 44 -2.97 9.77 2.85
C VAL A 44 -2.81 9.30 4.29
N VAL A 45 -2.47 8.03 4.52
CA VAL A 45 -2.26 7.49 5.88
C VAL A 45 -0.97 8.02 6.51
N GLY A 46 0.07 8.29 5.70
CA GLY A 46 1.38 8.70 6.18
C GLY A 46 2.02 7.55 6.97
N GLY A 47 2.67 6.65 6.38
CA GLY A 47 3.40 5.56 7.05
C GLY A 47 4.87 5.90 7.28
N TYR A 48 5.65 4.87 7.60
CA TYR A 48 7.09 4.99 7.68
C TYR A 48 7.69 5.53 6.38
N HIS A 49 8.42 6.62 6.48
CA HIS A 49 9.24 7.16 5.40
C HIS A 49 10.70 7.05 5.82
N ALA A 50 11.52 6.44 5.00
CA ALA A 50 12.96 6.46 5.21
C ALA A 50 13.49 7.91 5.16
N LYS A 51 14.52 8.20 5.96
CA LYS A 51 15.13 9.55 6.04
C LYS A 51 15.65 10.08 4.70
N THR A 52 15.86 9.18 3.73
CA THR A 52 16.37 9.52 2.39
C THR A 52 15.42 9.03 1.30
N TYR A 53 15.39 9.71 0.16
CA TYR A 53 14.60 9.31 -1.01
C TYR A 53 15.00 7.92 -1.53
N HIS A 54 16.29 7.63 -1.57
CA HIS A 54 16.80 6.31 -1.96
C HIS A 54 16.31 5.21 -1.00
N GLY A 55 16.33 5.48 0.31
CA GLY A 55 15.81 4.54 1.29
C GLY A 55 14.32 4.24 1.11
N CYS A 56 13.50 5.26 0.79
CA CYS A 56 12.07 5.06 0.51
C CYS A 56 11.86 4.23 -0.76
N PHE A 57 12.65 4.47 -1.81
CA PHE A 57 12.64 3.69 -3.04
C PHE A 57 13.00 2.22 -2.78
N PHE A 58 14.14 1.97 -2.13
CA PHE A 58 14.58 0.61 -1.79
C PHE A 58 13.57 -0.13 -0.92
N LEU A 59 12.99 0.55 0.08
CA LEU A 59 11.97 -0.03 0.93
C LEU A 59 10.74 -0.46 0.12
N SER A 60 10.28 0.37 -0.82
CA SER A 60 9.12 0.03 -1.67
C SER A 60 9.42 -1.16 -2.59
N MET A 61 10.63 -1.25 -3.15
CA MET A 61 11.05 -2.39 -3.94
C MET A 61 11.14 -3.67 -3.11
N LEU A 62 11.71 -3.57 -1.91
CA LEU A 62 11.86 -4.70 -0.99
C LEU A 62 10.49 -5.22 -0.54
N LEU A 63 9.56 -4.34 -0.20
CA LEU A 63 8.19 -4.70 0.12
C LEU A 63 7.53 -5.43 -1.05
N PHE A 64 7.63 -4.89 -2.26
CA PHE A 64 7.03 -5.52 -3.43
C PHE A 64 7.60 -6.93 -3.70
N VAL A 65 8.92 -7.11 -3.58
CA VAL A 65 9.57 -8.42 -3.73
C VAL A 65 9.07 -9.39 -2.64
N PHE A 66 8.97 -8.92 -1.40
CA PHE A 66 8.38 -9.70 -0.31
C PHE A 66 6.91 -10.04 -0.60
N GLY A 67 6.16 -9.09 -1.13
CA GLY A 67 4.78 -9.28 -1.59
C GLY A 67 4.65 -10.39 -2.65
N ILE A 68 5.58 -10.48 -3.61
CA ILE A 68 5.61 -11.57 -4.60
C ILE A 68 5.83 -12.93 -3.93
N ILE A 69 6.74 -13.01 -2.96
CA ILE A 69 6.99 -14.27 -2.22
C ILE A 69 5.72 -14.69 -1.48
N LEU A 70 5.09 -13.74 -0.78
CA LEU A 70 3.85 -13.99 -0.06
C LEU A 70 2.69 -14.37 -1.00
N TYR A 71 2.58 -13.70 -2.15
CA TYR A 71 1.62 -14.04 -3.20
C TYR A 71 1.77 -15.50 -3.65
N LYS A 72 2.99 -15.93 -4.01
CA LYS A 72 3.26 -17.30 -4.46
C LYS A 72 2.93 -18.30 -3.36
N PHE A 73 3.25 -17.99 -2.11
CA PHE A 73 2.93 -18.83 -0.95
C PHE A 73 1.42 -18.96 -0.76
N LEU A 74 0.68 -17.87 -0.71
CA LEU A 74 -0.78 -17.87 -0.53
C LEU A 74 -1.50 -18.57 -1.70
N TYR A 75 -1.01 -18.37 -2.91
CA TYR A 75 -1.52 -19.05 -4.10
C TYR A 75 -1.30 -20.57 -4.03
N MET A 76 -0.11 -21.01 -3.60
CA MET A 76 0.23 -22.44 -3.46
C MET A 76 -0.63 -23.13 -2.40
N VAL A 77 -0.85 -22.47 -1.26
CA VAL A 77 -1.67 -22.99 -0.14
C VAL A 77 -3.18 -22.93 -0.45
N LYS A 78 -3.58 -22.31 -1.57
CA LYS A 78 -4.99 -22.06 -1.93
C LYS A 78 -5.74 -21.36 -0.80
N PHE A 79 -5.16 -20.26 -0.29
CA PHE A 79 -5.72 -19.52 0.84
C PHE A 79 -7.15 -19.07 0.52
N SER A 80 -8.10 -19.35 1.43
CA SER A 80 -9.53 -19.09 1.16
C SER A 80 -9.83 -17.60 0.99
N PRO A 81 -10.58 -17.20 -0.04
CA PRO A 81 -10.97 -15.80 -0.25
C PRO A 81 -11.79 -15.24 0.90
N LEU A 82 -12.56 -16.06 1.60
CA LEU A 82 -13.35 -15.62 2.76
C LEU A 82 -12.47 -15.10 3.89
N TYR A 83 -11.40 -15.82 4.25
CA TYR A 83 -10.45 -15.35 5.26
C TYR A 83 -9.74 -14.08 4.83
N LEU A 84 -9.41 -13.96 3.53
CA LEU A 84 -8.83 -12.74 2.98
C LEU A 84 -9.75 -11.53 3.18
N ILE A 85 -11.03 -11.66 2.84
CA ILE A 85 -12.04 -10.60 3.00
C ILE A 85 -12.19 -10.21 4.48
N ILE A 86 -12.22 -11.19 5.40
CA ILE A 86 -12.33 -10.92 6.85
C ILE A 86 -11.09 -10.18 7.38
N ILE A 87 -9.89 -10.60 7.00
CA ILE A 87 -8.64 -9.93 7.40
C ILE A 87 -8.63 -8.48 6.87
N MET A 88 -9.03 -8.29 5.62
CA MET A 88 -9.10 -6.96 5.01
C MET A 88 -10.13 -6.06 5.69
N LEU A 89 -11.26 -6.59 6.12
CA LEU A 89 -12.27 -5.83 6.89
C LEU A 89 -11.66 -5.27 8.19
N VAL A 90 -10.86 -6.06 8.89
CA VAL A 90 -10.16 -5.60 10.11
C VAL A 90 -9.17 -4.49 9.78
N ILE A 91 -8.37 -4.64 8.73
CA ILE A 91 -7.37 -3.65 8.30
C ILE A 91 -8.05 -2.34 7.88
N VAL A 92 -9.10 -2.42 7.08
CA VAL A 92 -9.86 -1.24 6.63
C VAL A 92 -10.53 -0.53 7.80
N THR A 93 -11.11 -1.27 8.75
CA THR A 93 -11.68 -0.71 9.97
C THR A 93 -10.59 0.02 10.81
N TYR A 94 -9.37 -0.49 10.83
CA TYR A 94 -8.26 0.20 11.45
C TYR A 94 -7.95 1.52 10.74
N PHE A 95 -7.82 1.54 9.42
CA PHE A 95 -7.52 2.75 8.65
C PHE A 95 -8.61 3.81 8.77
N THR A 96 -9.90 3.42 8.83
CA THR A 96 -10.99 4.38 9.03
C THR A 96 -10.98 5.05 10.39
N LYS A 97 -10.46 4.38 11.43
CA LYS A 97 -10.35 4.92 12.80
C LYS A 97 -9.03 5.64 13.05
N GLN A 98 -7.99 5.35 12.28
CA GLN A 98 -6.65 5.91 12.48
C GLN A 98 -6.57 7.31 11.87
N LYS A 99 -6.14 8.29 12.69
CA LYS A 99 -5.78 9.61 12.15
C LYS A 99 -4.47 9.54 11.37
N PRO A 100 -4.30 10.32 10.29
CA PRO A 100 -3.05 10.38 9.53
C PRO A 100 -1.87 10.67 10.44
N ILE A 101 -0.76 9.95 10.22
CA ILE A 101 0.46 10.13 11.01
C ILE A 101 1.18 11.37 10.49
N ILE A 102 1.41 12.32 11.39
CA ILE A 102 2.08 13.58 11.09
C ILE A 102 3.59 13.38 11.20
N HIS A 103 4.32 13.78 10.16
CA HIS A 103 5.79 13.84 10.20
C HIS A 103 6.26 15.12 10.89
N SER A 104 7.26 15.03 11.77
CA SER A 104 7.90 16.19 12.42
C SER A 104 8.44 17.21 11.41
N ASP A 105 8.94 16.71 10.28
CA ASP A 105 9.57 17.54 9.24
C ASP A 105 8.56 18.20 8.27
N GLN A 106 7.28 17.85 8.37
CA GLN A 106 6.19 18.42 7.56
C GLN A 106 4.94 18.57 8.42
N PRO A 107 4.83 19.65 9.22
CA PRO A 107 3.66 19.90 10.02
C PRO A 107 2.45 20.14 9.09
N LEU A 108 1.44 19.29 9.22
CA LEU A 108 0.18 19.44 8.49
C LEU A 108 -0.74 20.39 9.26
N THR A 109 -1.45 21.25 8.53
CA THR A 109 -2.52 22.05 9.12
C THR A 109 -3.70 21.17 9.54
N THR A 110 -4.49 21.61 10.51
CA THR A 110 -5.69 20.90 10.97
C THR A 110 -6.65 20.58 9.82
N THR A 111 -6.77 21.47 8.86
CA THR A 111 -7.59 21.29 7.65
C THR A 111 -7.03 20.17 6.76
N GLN A 112 -5.71 20.10 6.59
CA GLN A 112 -5.05 19.06 5.82
C GLN A 112 -5.19 17.68 6.50
N ILE A 113 -5.06 17.62 7.82
CA ILE A 113 -5.26 16.38 8.60
C ILE A 113 -6.68 15.85 8.39
N ARG A 114 -7.69 16.72 8.49
CA ARG A 114 -9.09 16.35 8.27
C ARG A 114 -9.34 15.87 6.84
N LYS A 115 -8.80 16.57 5.84
CA LYS A 115 -8.88 16.18 4.43
C LYS A 115 -8.25 14.82 4.18
N ASN A 116 -7.02 14.60 4.66
CA ASN A 116 -6.31 13.34 4.49
C ASN A 116 -7.03 12.19 5.19
N HIS A 117 -7.64 12.43 6.36
CA HIS A 117 -8.43 11.41 7.05
C HIS A 117 -9.69 11.03 6.25
N MET A 118 -10.43 12.02 5.70
CA MET A 118 -11.56 11.74 4.82
C MET A 118 -11.14 10.94 3.57
N LEU A 119 -10.06 11.33 2.93
CA LEU A 119 -9.53 10.60 1.77
C LEU A 119 -9.10 9.18 2.14
N CYS A 120 -8.50 8.98 3.31
CA CYS A 120 -8.15 7.65 3.82
C CYS A 120 -9.39 6.77 3.97
N ILE A 121 -10.49 7.29 4.53
CA ILE A 121 -11.75 6.56 4.66
C ILE A 121 -12.30 6.18 3.28
N ILE A 122 -12.37 7.16 2.35
CA ILE A 122 -12.89 6.93 1.00
C ILE A 122 -12.07 5.87 0.28
N PHE A 123 -10.73 6.00 0.24
CA PHE A 123 -9.86 5.04 -0.43
C PHE A 123 -9.95 3.65 0.20
N SER A 124 -9.93 3.55 1.54
CA SER A 124 -10.03 2.27 2.23
C SER A 124 -11.33 1.53 1.91
N ILE A 125 -12.46 2.24 1.87
CA ILE A 125 -13.75 1.64 1.53
C ILE A 125 -13.78 1.24 0.05
N THR A 126 -13.33 2.12 -0.86
CA THR A 126 -13.32 1.84 -2.30
C THR A 126 -12.42 0.64 -2.62
N GLU A 127 -11.23 0.58 -2.01
CA GLU A 127 -10.31 -0.53 -2.21
C GLU A 127 -10.85 -1.84 -1.62
N TYR A 128 -11.51 -1.79 -0.46
CA TYR A 128 -12.16 -2.96 0.10
C TYR A 128 -13.25 -3.52 -0.81
N LEU A 129 -14.11 -2.65 -1.37
CA LEU A 129 -15.12 -3.05 -2.32
C LEU A 129 -14.50 -3.63 -3.60
N GLY A 130 -13.45 -2.99 -4.12
CA GLY A 130 -12.69 -3.49 -5.27
C GLY A 130 -12.08 -4.87 -5.00
N LEU A 131 -11.53 -5.08 -3.82
CA LEU A 131 -10.97 -6.37 -3.41
C LEU A 131 -12.06 -7.47 -3.32
N ILE A 132 -13.23 -7.15 -2.79
CA ILE A 132 -14.36 -8.10 -2.78
C ILE A 132 -14.71 -8.49 -4.20
N VAL A 133 -14.89 -7.52 -5.11
CA VAL A 133 -15.21 -7.80 -6.51
C VAL A 133 -14.14 -8.67 -7.16
N LEU A 134 -12.86 -8.35 -7.00
CA LEU A 134 -11.75 -9.15 -7.52
C LEU A 134 -11.73 -10.56 -6.94
N SER A 135 -12.05 -10.73 -5.65
CA SER A 135 -12.09 -12.05 -5.00
C SER A 135 -13.16 -12.98 -5.58
N PHE A 136 -14.25 -12.42 -6.11
CA PHE A 136 -15.31 -13.19 -6.79
C PHE A 136 -15.04 -13.40 -8.27
N LEU A 137 -14.38 -12.45 -8.95
CA LEU A 137 -14.10 -12.55 -10.39
C LEU A 137 -12.86 -13.43 -10.66
N ASP A 138 -11.78 -13.15 -9.98
CA ASP A 138 -10.51 -13.85 -10.12
C ASP A 138 -9.72 -13.75 -8.82
N TYR A 139 -9.83 -14.76 -7.97
CA TYR A 139 -9.19 -14.78 -6.67
C TYR A 139 -7.66 -14.54 -6.71
N PRO A 140 -6.88 -15.15 -7.62
CA PRO A 140 -5.46 -14.85 -7.76
C PRO A 140 -5.15 -13.35 -7.94
N LEU A 141 -5.98 -12.61 -8.69
CA LEU A 141 -5.79 -11.17 -8.87
C LEU A 141 -6.06 -10.36 -7.59
N ALA A 142 -6.91 -10.86 -6.69
CA ALA A 142 -7.20 -10.20 -5.42
C ALA A 142 -6.06 -10.28 -4.40
N LEU A 143 -5.15 -11.25 -4.54
CA LEU A 143 -4.06 -11.46 -3.57
C LEU A 143 -3.07 -10.30 -3.51
N MET A 144 -2.64 -9.75 -4.65
CA MET A 144 -1.66 -8.65 -4.66
C MET A 144 -2.21 -7.35 -4.06
N PRO A 145 -3.45 -6.91 -4.36
CA PRO A 145 -4.11 -5.82 -3.65
C PRO A 145 -4.19 -6.04 -2.14
N ALA A 146 -4.56 -7.23 -1.71
CA ALA A 146 -4.64 -7.55 -0.29
C ALA A 146 -3.26 -7.47 0.39
N ILE A 147 -2.22 -7.98 -0.24
CA ILE A 147 -0.84 -7.89 0.25
C ILE A 147 -0.41 -6.43 0.37
N ALA A 148 -0.73 -5.58 -0.62
CA ALA A 148 -0.43 -4.16 -0.56
C ALA A 148 -1.03 -3.48 0.68
N LEU A 149 -2.29 -3.80 1.01
CA LEU A 149 -2.97 -3.27 2.20
C LEU A 149 -2.34 -3.79 3.51
N ILE A 150 -1.96 -5.07 3.56
CA ILE A 150 -1.26 -5.65 4.73
C ILE A 150 0.08 -4.94 4.95
N GLU A 151 0.85 -4.70 3.90
CA GLU A 151 2.14 -4.02 3.99
C GLU A 151 2.01 -2.59 4.49
N ILE A 152 1.01 -1.84 3.99
CA ILE A 152 0.74 -0.48 4.49
C ILE A 152 0.33 -0.52 5.96
N PHE A 153 -0.50 -1.49 6.35
CA PHE A 153 -0.91 -1.67 7.74
C PHE A 153 0.31 -1.91 8.65
N ILE A 154 1.22 -2.82 8.26
CA ILE A 154 2.46 -3.09 9.00
C ILE A 154 3.33 -1.83 9.09
N LEU A 155 3.54 -1.11 7.97
CA LEU A 155 4.32 0.14 7.96
C LEU A 155 3.72 1.21 8.88
N THR A 156 2.39 1.26 8.97
CA THR A 156 1.69 2.20 9.85
C THR A 156 1.88 1.84 11.32
N LEU A 157 1.83 0.54 11.65
CA LEU A 157 2.08 0.06 13.01
C LEU A 157 3.52 0.31 13.45
N VAL A 158 4.50 0.03 12.59
CA VAL A 158 5.92 0.27 12.87
C VAL A 158 6.15 1.76 13.16
N ARG A 159 5.62 2.64 12.32
CA ARG A 159 5.77 4.08 12.53
C ARG A 159 5.11 4.57 13.82
N LYS A 160 3.95 4.05 14.16
CA LYS A 160 3.28 4.41 15.40
C LYS A 160 4.10 4.03 16.64
N LYS A 161 4.80 2.88 16.58
CA LYS A 161 5.70 2.44 17.66
C LYS A 161 6.95 3.33 17.82
N GLU A 162 7.46 3.91 16.72
CA GLU A 162 8.59 4.84 16.77
C GLU A 162 8.23 6.21 17.37
N LEU A 163 6.95 6.56 17.41
CA LEU A 163 6.44 7.84 17.93
C LEU A 163 6.00 7.75 19.41
N LEU A 164 5.94 6.55 20.00
CA LEU A 164 5.66 6.28 21.42
C LEU A 164 6.94 6.15 22.21
#